data_989b2a3eb9e9f1c30513ab718562150d
#
_entry.id   989b2a3eb9e9f1c30513ab718562150d
#
_cell.length_a   1.000
_cell.length_b   1.000
_cell.length_c   1.000
_cell.angle_alpha   90.00
_cell.angle_beta   90.00
_cell.angle_gamma   90.00
#
_symmetry.space_group_name_H-M   'P 1'
#
loop_
_entity.id
_entity.type
_entity.pdbx_description
1 polymer ?
#
loop_
_entity_poly.entity_id
_entity_poly.type
_entity_poly.pdbx_seq_one_letter_code
_entity_poly.pdbx_strand_id
1 'polypeptide(L)'
;DAVAAAETANRAKSTFLSNMSHDIRTPMNAIIGFTTLAISNLDDQERVKDYLTKTLASSNHLLSLINDVLDMSRIESGKIHLEEVEVNLSDVLHDLKTIVSGQVHAKQLELYMDAMDVTDEDVSCDKTRLNQILLNLLSNAIKFTPAGGTVSVRVRQLAGQVRGCGQY
;
A
#
# COMPACT_ATOMS: atom_id res chain seq x y z
N ASP A 1 15.64 31.48 7.50
CA ASP A 1 15.32 30.06 7.76
C ASP A 1 13.93 29.64 7.28
N ALA A 2 12.85 30.44 7.49
CA ALA A 2 11.48 30.11 7.04
C ALA A 2 11.34 30.08 5.50
N VAL A 3 12.02 30.98 4.78
CA VAL A 3 11.98 31.03 3.31
C VAL A 3 12.65 29.79 2.72
N ALA A 4 13.80 29.38 3.25
CA ALA A 4 14.51 28.18 2.79
C ALA A 4 13.70 26.89 3.05
N ALA A 5 12.99 26.81 4.17
CA ALA A 5 12.09 25.70 4.46
C ALA A 5 10.90 25.64 3.49
N ALA A 6 10.29 26.81 3.19
CA ALA A 6 9.20 26.90 2.22
C ALA A 6 9.63 26.55 0.79
N GLU A 7 10.82 26.98 0.37
CA GLU A 7 11.39 26.61 -0.94
C GLU A 7 11.66 25.11 -1.04
N THR A 8 12.19 24.49 0.02
CA THR A 8 12.44 23.06 0.07
C THR A 8 11.15 22.26 -0.03
N ALA A 9 10.12 22.67 0.71
CA ALA A 9 8.80 22.05 0.66
C ALA A 9 8.16 22.18 -0.74
N ASN A 10 8.28 23.36 -1.37
CA ASN A 10 7.72 23.58 -2.71
C ASN A 10 8.45 22.78 -3.79
N ARG A 11 9.79 22.64 -3.69
CA ARG A 11 10.57 21.76 -4.58
C ARG A 11 10.19 20.30 -4.41
N ALA A 12 10.04 19.81 -3.18
CA ALA A 12 9.61 18.46 -2.89
C ALA A 12 8.22 18.18 -3.50
N LYS A 13 7.29 19.12 -3.37
CA LYS A 13 5.94 19.03 -3.96
C LYS A 13 5.98 18.99 -5.48
N SER A 14 6.80 19.82 -6.12
CA SER A 14 6.93 19.85 -7.59
C SER A 14 7.55 18.55 -8.11
N THR A 15 8.57 18.02 -7.43
CA THR A 15 9.19 16.74 -7.76
C THR A 15 8.20 15.58 -7.59
N PHE A 16 7.41 15.59 -6.51
CA PHE A 16 6.36 14.61 -6.26
C PHE A 16 5.33 14.59 -7.40
N LEU A 17 4.79 15.77 -7.78
CA LEU A 17 3.80 15.87 -8.86
C LEU A 17 4.36 15.42 -10.22
N SER A 18 5.63 15.73 -10.51
CA SER A 18 6.29 15.29 -11.73
C SER A 18 6.45 13.77 -11.77
N ASN A 19 6.89 13.17 -10.67
CA ASN A 19 7.03 11.71 -10.56
C ASN A 19 5.67 11.02 -10.66
N MET A 20 4.63 11.55 -9.98
CA MET A 20 3.27 11.02 -10.07
C MET A 20 2.71 11.05 -11.48
N SER A 21 2.99 12.11 -12.26
CA SER A 21 2.57 12.17 -13.65
C SER A 21 3.19 11.06 -14.50
N HIS A 22 4.46 10.74 -14.26
CA HIS A 22 5.15 9.63 -14.92
C HIS A 22 4.57 8.28 -14.48
N ASP A 23 4.38 8.10 -13.18
CA ASP A 23 3.92 6.84 -12.58
C ASP A 23 2.46 6.52 -12.96
N ILE A 24 1.62 7.54 -13.17
CA ILE A 24 0.26 7.40 -13.71
C ILE A 24 0.27 7.06 -15.21
N ARG A 25 1.18 7.64 -15.97
CA ARG A 25 1.26 7.43 -17.43
C ARG A 25 1.63 5.98 -17.78
N THR A 26 2.50 5.36 -17.01
CA THR A 26 2.97 3.99 -17.28
C THR A 26 1.83 2.97 -17.27
N PRO A 27 1.02 2.82 -16.22
CA PRO A 27 -0.12 1.90 -16.24
C PRO A 27 -1.20 2.32 -17.24
N MET A 28 -1.44 3.61 -17.46
CA MET A 28 -2.35 4.06 -18.52
C MET A 28 -1.95 3.56 -19.91
N ASN A 29 -0.68 3.72 -20.28
CA ASN A 29 -0.17 3.23 -21.56
C ASN A 29 -0.25 1.70 -21.65
N ALA A 30 -0.02 0.98 -20.54
CA ALA A 30 -0.18 -0.46 -20.48
C ALA A 30 -1.64 -0.89 -20.72
N ILE A 31 -2.62 -0.20 -20.09
CA ILE A 31 -4.06 -0.44 -20.30
C ILE A 31 -4.41 -0.26 -21.76
N ILE A 32 -4.02 0.87 -22.37
CA ILE A 32 -4.29 1.17 -23.77
C ILE A 32 -3.63 0.11 -24.68
N GLY A 33 -2.36 -0.21 -24.43
CA GLY A 33 -1.61 -1.16 -25.24
C GLY A 33 -2.18 -2.57 -25.19
N PHE A 34 -2.45 -3.11 -23.98
CA PHE A 34 -3.03 -4.45 -23.85
C PHE A 34 -4.46 -4.53 -24.38
N THR A 35 -5.26 -3.48 -24.21
CA THR A 35 -6.62 -3.42 -24.76
C THR A 35 -6.56 -3.42 -26.29
N THR A 36 -5.65 -2.65 -26.90
CA THR A 36 -5.44 -2.63 -28.35
C THR A 36 -5.00 -4.00 -28.86
N LEU A 37 -4.08 -4.68 -28.17
CA LEU A 37 -3.64 -6.02 -28.49
C LEU A 37 -4.77 -7.05 -28.38
N ALA A 38 -5.61 -6.95 -27.35
CA ALA A 38 -6.77 -7.82 -27.19
C ALA A 38 -7.74 -7.67 -28.37
N ILE A 39 -8.04 -6.44 -28.78
CA ILE A 39 -8.91 -6.15 -29.92
C ILE A 39 -8.33 -6.71 -31.23
N SER A 40 -7.01 -6.62 -31.39
CA SER A 40 -6.35 -7.11 -32.62
C SER A 40 -6.18 -8.64 -32.71
N ASN A 41 -6.50 -9.36 -31.63
CA ASN A 41 -6.31 -10.81 -31.52
C ASN A 41 -7.57 -11.54 -31.06
N LEU A 42 -8.76 -11.06 -31.43
CA LEU A 42 -10.06 -11.61 -30.98
C LEU A 42 -10.25 -13.10 -31.31
N ASP A 43 -9.57 -13.61 -32.30
CA ASP A 43 -9.64 -15.02 -32.72
C ASP A 43 -8.80 -15.93 -31.81
N ASP A 44 -7.92 -15.38 -30.95
CA ASP A 44 -7.08 -16.12 -30.03
C ASP A 44 -7.52 -15.85 -28.57
N GLN A 45 -8.41 -16.69 -28.06
CA GLN A 45 -8.99 -16.52 -26.72
C GLN A 45 -7.93 -16.54 -25.59
N GLU A 46 -6.86 -17.32 -25.73
CA GLU A 46 -5.78 -17.41 -24.74
C GLU A 46 -5.04 -16.07 -24.64
N ARG A 47 -4.67 -15.50 -25.77
CA ARG A 47 -4.03 -14.18 -25.81
C ARG A 47 -4.94 -13.07 -25.32
N VAL A 48 -6.20 -13.07 -25.72
CA VAL A 48 -7.19 -12.09 -25.25
C VAL A 48 -7.30 -12.15 -23.75
N LYS A 49 -7.40 -13.34 -23.15
CA LYS A 49 -7.46 -13.53 -21.70
C LYS A 49 -6.20 -13.00 -21.00
N ASP A 50 -5.02 -13.29 -21.53
CA ASP A 50 -3.74 -12.77 -21.01
C ASP A 50 -3.70 -11.24 -21.04
N TYR A 51 -4.06 -10.63 -22.16
CA TYR A 51 -4.09 -9.17 -22.29
C TYR A 51 -5.11 -8.51 -21.36
N LEU A 52 -6.30 -9.07 -21.21
CA LEU A 52 -7.31 -8.56 -20.30
C LEU A 52 -6.86 -8.70 -18.83
N THR A 53 -6.18 -9.79 -18.48
CA THR A 53 -5.60 -9.97 -17.15
C THR A 53 -4.54 -8.90 -16.84
N LYS A 54 -3.66 -8.60 -17.80
CA LYS A 54 -2.66 -7.54 -17.69
C LYS A 54 -3.29 -6.14 -17.65
N THR A 55 -4.37 -5.92 -18.40
CA THR A 55 -5.16 -4.68 -18.35
C THR A 55 -5.74 -4.47 -16.95
N LEU A 56 -6.36 -5.52 -16.39
CA LEU A 56 -6.94 -5.45 -15.04
C LEU A 56 -5.88 -5.16 -13.99
N ALA A 57 -4.73 -5.84 -14.06
CA ALA A 57 -3.61 -5.59 -13.14
C ALA A 57 -3.11 -4.14 -13.23
N SER A 58 -2.97 -3.59 -14.44
CA SER A 58 -2.55 -2.20 -14.67
C SER A 58 -3.59 -1.20 -14.18
N SER A 59 -4.89 -1.51 -14.33
CA SER A 59 -6.00 -0.67 -13.84
C SER A 59 -6.03 -0.62 -12.31
N ASN A 60 -5.84 -1.76 -11.64
CA ASN A 60 -5.76 -1.82 -10.18
C ASN A 60 -4.54 -1.05 -9.65
N HIS A 61 -3.41 -1.13 -10.34
CA HIS A 61 -2.23 -0.35 -9.98
C HIS A 61 -2.48 1.17 -10.14
N LEU A 62 -3.11 1.59 -11.23
CA LEU A 62 -3.48 2.99 -11.46
C LEU A 62 -4.43 3.50 -10.37
N LEU A 63 -5.42 2.70 -9.99
CA LEU A 63 -6.36 3.04 -8.92
C LEU A 63 -5.64 3.23 -7.58
N SER A 64 -4.67 2.38 -7.25
CA SER A 64 -3.84 2.54 -6.05
C SER A 64 -3.08 3.87 -6.07
N LEU A 65 -2.43 4.22 -7.19
CA LEU A 65 -1.70 5.49 -7.32
C LEU A 65 -2.60 6.71 -7.16
N ILE A 66 -3.81 6.67 -7.73
CA ILE A 66 -4.79 7.75 -7.57
C ILE A 66 -5.20 7.91 -6.09
N ASN A 67 -5.45 6.81 -5.40
CA ASN A 67 -5.80 6.83 -3.99
C ASN A 67 -4.65 7.39 -3.13
N ASP A 68 -3.41 7.04 -3.42
CA ASP A 68 -2.23 7.58 -2.73
C ASP A 68 -2.12 9.10 -2.89
N VAL A 69 -2.39 9.63 -4.09
CA VAL A 69 -2.41 11.09 -4.35
C VAL A 69 -3.54 11.77 -3.59
N LEU A 70 -4.73 11.17 -3.57
CA LEU A 70 -5.88 11.70 -2.84
C LEU A 70 -5.64 11.69 -1.33
N ASP A 71 -5.04 10.63 -0.80
CA ASP A 71 -4.69 10.55 0.62
C ASP A 71 -3.64 11.61 0.98
N MET A 72 -2.61 11.81 0.16
CA MET A 72 -1.63 12.87 0.36
C MET A 72 -2.28 14.26 0.39
N SER A 73 -3.21 14.53 -0.54
CA SER A 73 -3.95 15.78 -0.58
C SER A 73 -4.80 16.01 0.66
N ARG A 74 -5.43 14.95 1.20
CA ARG A 74 -6.22 15.02 2.45
C ARG A 74 -5.34 15.28 3.67
N ILE A 75 -4.16 14.66 3.74
CA ILE A 75 -3.17 14.87 4.80
C ILE A 75 -2.69 16.32 4.77
N GLU A 76 -2.26 16.83 3.60
CA GLU A 76 -1.77 18.21 3.45
C GLU A 76 -2.82 19.26 3.81
N SER A 77 -4.09 18.99 3.52
CA SER A 77 -5.20 19.91 3.84
C SER A 77 -5.73 19.79 5.27
N GLY A 78 -5.18 18.88 6.08
CA GLY A 78 -5.68 18.60 7.43
C GLY A 78 -7.09 18.03 7.49
N LYS A 79 -7.59 17.51 6.36
CA LYS A 79 -8.97 16.97 6.23
C LYS A 79 -9.04 15.46 6.40
N ILE A 80 -8.00 14.85 6.93
CA ILE A 80 -8.07 13.43 7.24
C ILE A 80 -8.90 13.23 8.50
N HIS A 81 -9.96 12.45 8.39
CA HIS A 81 -10.73 12.00 9.55
C HIS A 81 -10.38 10.55 9.80
N LEU A 82 -9.95 10.24 11.02
CA LEU A 82 -9.70 8.87 11.45
C LEU A 82 -10.99 8.33 12.07
N GLU A 83 -11.42 7.16 11.61
CA GLU A 83 -12.52 6.41 12.20
C GLU A 83 -11.96 5.43 13.24
N GLU A 84 -11.83 5.89 14.47
CA GLU A 84 -11.34 5.05 15.57
C GLU A 84 -12.42 4.06 15.98
N VAL A 85 -12.09 2.77 15.82
CA VAL A 85 -12.91 1.64 16.26
C VAL A 85 -12.05 0.68 17.08
N GLU A 86 -12.68 -0.14 17.91
CA GLU A 86 -12.00 -1.21 18.62
C GLU A 86 -11.58 -2.31 17.62
N VAL A 87 -10.31 -2.63 17.59
CA VAL A 87 -9.70 -3.54 16.61
C VAL A 87 -8.81 -4.53 17.35
N ASN A 88 -9.01 -5.81 17.11
CA ASN A 88 -8.12 -6.85 17.62
C ASN A 88 -6.90 -7.00 16.70
N LEU A 89 -5.70 -6.85 17.24
CA LEU A 89 -4.45 -6.90 16.48
C LEU A 89 -4.15 -8.28 15.90
N SER A 90 -4.52 -9.35 16.59
CA SER A 90 -4.36 -10.71 16.08
C SER A 90 -5.19 -10.96 14.83
N ASP A 91 -6.43 -10.43 14.79
CA ASP A 91 -7.29 -10.50 13.60
C ASP A 91 -6.68 -9.72 12.43
N VAL A 92 -6.15 -8.53 12.69
CA VAL A 92 -5.46 -7.71 11.68
C VAL A 92 -4.26 -8.47 11.10
N LEU A 93 -3.42 -9.07 11.94
CA LEU A 93 -2.26 -9.83 11.47
C LEU A 93 -2.67 -11.08 10.68
N HIS A 94 -3.75 -11.74 11.09
CA HIS A 94 -4.30 -12.90 10.38
C HIS A 94 -4.80 -12.51 8.98
N ASP A 95 -5.58 -11.43 8.89
CA ASP A 95 -6.08 -10.89 7.62
C ASP A 95 -4.93 -10.53 6.68
N LEU A 96 -3.92 -9.81 7.19
CA LEU A 96 -2.73 -9.43 6.42
C LEU A 96 -1.97 -10.65 5.88
N LYS A 97 -1.76 -11.66 6.74
CA LYS A 97 -1.10 -12.91 6.35
C LYS A 97 -1.85 -13.60 5.21
N THR A 98 -3.18 -13.61 5.30
CA THR A 98 -4.04 -14.20 4.28
C THR A 98 -3.92 -13.45 2.94
N ILE A 99 -3.96 -12.11 2.98
CA ILE A 99 -3.86 -11.27 1.78
C ILE A 99 -2.53 -11.48 1.03
N VAL A 100 -1.42 -11.55 1.76
CA VAL A 100 -0.09 -11.66 1.13
C VAL A 100 0.35 -13.09 0.85
N SER A 101 -0.39 -14.10 1.31
CA SER A 101 -0.02 -15.52 1.21
C SER A 101 0.33 -15.96 -0.21
N GLY A 102 -0.43 -15.52 -1.21
CA GLY A 102 -0.18 -15.83 -2.61
C GLY A 102 1.18 -15.31 -3.11
N GLN A 103 1.56 -14.10 -2.73
CA GLN A 103 2.84 -13.49 -3.12
C GLN A 103 4.02 -14.15 -2.39
N VAL A 104 3.84 -14.45 -1.10
CA VAL A 104 4.81 -15.17 -0.27
C VAL A 104 5.08 -16.55 -0.85
N HIS A 105 4.04 -17.29 -1.20
CA HIS A 105 4.16 -18.63 -1.78
C HIS A 105 4.81 -18.58 -3.17
N ALA A 106 4.37 -17.70 -4.06
CA ALA A 106 4.93 -17.56 -5.40
C ALA A 106 6.43 -17.24 -5.40
N LYS A 107 6.91 -16.55 -4.36
CA LYS A 107 8.31 -16.17 -4.19
C LYS A 107 9.08 -17.11 -3.26
N GLN A 108 8.43 -18.15 -2.75
CA GLN A 108 9.00 -19.13 -1.81
C GLN A 108 9.62 -18.47 -0.57
N LEU A 109 8.96 -17.41 -0.05
CA LEU A 109 9.42 -16.70 1.15
C LEU A 109 8.89 -17.38 2.41
N GLU A 110 9.65 -17.23 3.49
CA GLU A 110 9.17 -17.51 4.85
C GLU A 110 8.61 -16.24 5.47
N LEU A 111 7.35 -16.28 5.92
CA LEU A 111 6.69 -15.15 6.58
C LEU A 111 6.39 -15.48 8.03
N TYR A 112 7.01 -14.75 8.94
CA TYR A 112 6.76 -14.81 10.39
C TYR A 112 6.01 -13.57 10.85
N MET A 113 4.95 -13.76 11.62
CA MET A 113 4.21 -12.69 12.28
C MET A 113 4.12 -13.02 13.77
N ASP A 114 4.61 -12.12 14.60
CA ASP A 114 4.77 -12.30 16.03
C ASP A 114 4.21 -11.10 16.79
N ALA A 115 3.28 -11.37 17.70
CA ALA A 115 2.69 -10.40 18.63
C ALA A 115 2.81 -10.87 20.10
N MET A 116 3.80 -11.72 20.43
CA MET A 116 3.95 -12.31 21.76
C MET A 116 4.25 -11.28 22.86
N ASP A 117 4.76 -10.12 22.50
CA ASP A 117 5.05 -9.02 23.42
C ASP A 117 3.84 -8.06 23.60
N VAL A 118 2.65 -8.44 23.16
CA VAL A 118 1.40 -7.66 23.28
C VAL A 118 0.55 -8.30 24.38
N THR A 119 0.24 -7.54 25.42
CA THR A 119 -0.60 -8.00 26.55
C THR A 119 -2.06 -7.61 26.40
N ASP A 120 -2.34 -6.56 25.64
CA ASP A 120 -3.68 -6.10 25.29
C ASP A 120 -3.76 -6.00 23.77
N GLU A 121 -4.47 -6.95 23.17
CA GLU A 121 -4.58 -7.05 21.71
C GLU A 121 -5.66 -6.14 21.15
N ASP A 122 -6.57 -5.62 21.97
CA ASP A 122 -7.65 -4.74 21.56
C ASP A 122 -7.18 -3.28 21.63
N VAL A 123 -7.15 -2.63 20.47
CA VAL A 123 -6.68 -1.25 20.33
C VAL A 123 -7.73 -0.38 19.64
N SER A 124 -7.81 0.89 20.02
CA SER A 124 -8.64 1.87 19.30
C SER A 124 -7.84 2.50 18.18
N CYS A 125 -8.21 2.22 16.94
CA CYS A 125 -7.56 2.79 15.77
C CYS A 125 -8.47 2.75 14.52
N ASP A 126 -8.06 3.46 13.48
CA ASP A 126 -8.66 3.30 12.14
C ASP A 126 -8.12 2.02 11.48
N LYS A 127 -8.95 0.95 11.49
CA LYS A 127 -8.59 -0.36 10.92
C LYS A 127 -8.19 -0.27 9.46
N THR A 128 -8.86 0.57 8.68
CA THR A 128 -8.59 0.72 7.24
C THR A 128 -7.22 1.34 7.01
N ARG A 129 -6.90 2.39 7.73
CA ARG A 129 -5.59 3.06 7.65
C ARG A 129 -4.47 2.21 8.20
N LEU A 130 -4.70 1.51 9.29
CA LEU A 130 -3.73 0.56 9.85
C LEU A 130 -3.40 -0.52 8.82
N ASN A 131 -4.41 -1.16 8.23
CA ASN A 131 -4.22 -2.16 7.18
C ASN A 131 -3.48 -1.60 5.97
N GLN A 132 -3.82 -0.39 5.51
CA GLN A 132 -3.15 0.28 4.39
C GLN A 132 -1.66 0.46 4.64
N ILE A 133 -1.28 0.94 5.83
CA ILE A 133 0.12 1.14 6.22
C ILE A 133 0.86 -0.21 6.26
N LEU A 134 0.28 -1.19 6.94
CA LEU A 134 0.91 -2.50 7.11
C LEU A 134 1.04 -3.25 5.78
N LEU A 135 0.02 -3.20 4.90
CA LEU A 135 0.09 -3.79 3.56
C LEU A 135 1.15 -3.12 2.69
N ASN A 136 1.29 -1.80 2.74
CA ASN A 136 2.33 -1.09 2.00
C ASN A 136 3.74 -1.52 2.44
N LEU A 137 3.97 -1.59 3.76
CA LEU A 137 5.25 -2.04 4.30
C LEU A 137 5.54 -3.51 3.96
N LEU A 138 4.54 -4.37 4.12
CA LEU A 138 4.66 -5.80 3.87
C LEU A 138 4.89 -6.10 2.38
N SER A 139 4.15 -5.45 1.49
CA SER A 139 4.32 -5.57 0.04
C SER A 139 5.72 -5.14 -0.41
N ASN A 140 6.24 -4.06 0.18
CA ASN A 140 7.62 -3.63 -0.07
C ASN A 140 8.63 -4.66 0.45
N ALA A 141 8.46 -5.17 1.66
CA ALA A 141 9.33 -6.21 2.22
C ALA A 141 9.35 -7.46 1.33
N ILE A 142 8.18 -7.95 0.90
CA ILE A 142 8.04 -9.10 0.00
C ILE A 142 8.69 -8.81 -1.36
N LYS A 143 8.47 -7.61 -1.90
CA LYS A 143 9.02 -7.20 -3.20
C LYS A 143 10.54 -7.22 -3.23
N PHE A 144 11.17 -6.69 -2.19
CA PHE A 144 12.63 -6.53 -2.14
C PHE A 144 13.38 -7.70 -1.49
N THR A 145 12.70 -8.64 -0.86
CA THR A 145 13.32 -9.86 -0.34
C THR A 145 13.57 -10.85 -1.50
N PRO A 146 14.78 -11.40 -1.67
CA PRO A 146 15.06 -12.42 -2.67
C PRO A 146 14.21 -13.67 -2.45
N ALA A 147 13.99 -14.46 -3.51
CA ALA A 147 13.31 -15.75 -3.42
C ALA A 147 14.00 -16.67 -2.40
N GLY A 148 13.23 -17.38 -1.60
CA GLY A 148 13.71 -18.21 -0.48
C GLY A 148 14.12 -17.45 0.77
N GLY A 149 13.98 -16.11 0.78
CA GLY A 149 14.30 -15.28 1.94
C GLY A 149 13.20 -15.26 2.97
N THR A 150 13.44 -14.51 4.05
CA THR A 150 12.56 -14.42 5.21
C THR A 150 12.07 -12.98 5.41
N VAL A 151 10.77 -12.82 5.69
CA VAL A 151 10.14 -11.57 6.13
C VAL A 151 9.57 -11.78 7.52
N SER A 152 9.91 -10.91 8.47
CA SER A 152 9.36 -10.95 9.83
C SER A 152 8.65 -9.66 10.17
N VAL A 153 7.44 -9.79 10.73
CA VAL A 153 6.66 -8.71 11.34
C VAL A 153 6.57 -8.97 12.82
N ARG A 154 7.03 -8.03 13.63
CA ARG A 154 6.93 -8.13 15.09
C ARG A 154 6.19 -6.92 15.64
N VAL A 155 5.13 -7.20 16.39
CA VAL A 155 4.36 -6.20 17.12
C VAL A 155 4.76 -6.26 18.59
N ARG A 156 5.03 -5.10 19.17
CA ARG A 156 5.36 -4.96 20.60
C ARG A 156 4.52 -3.87 21.22
N GLN A 157 4.01 -4.15 22.39
CA GLN A 157 3.39 -3.14 23.25
C GLN A 157 4.47 -2.47 24.09
N LEU A 158 4.65 -1.16 23.88
CA LEU A 158 5.58 -0.40 24.71
C LEU A 158 4.85 0.06 25.98
N ALA A 159 5.41 -0.26 27.14
CA ALA A 159 4.95 0.32 28.40
C ALA A 159 5.30 1.82 28.40
N GLY A 160 4.31 2.67 28.21
CA GLY A 160 4.51 4.12 28.17
C GLY A 160 3.19 4.84 27.98
N GLN A 161 3.09 6.03 28.55
CA GLN A 161 1.92 6.89 28.49
C GLN A 161 1.30 6.90 27.08
N VAL A 162 0.02 6.57 27.00
CA VAL A 162 -0.81 6.93 25.88
C VAL A 162 -0.68 8.45 25.73
N ARG A 163 0.16 8.91 24.81
CA ARG A 163 0.09 10.30 24.37
C ARG A 163 -1.23 10.39 23.63
N GLY A 164 -2.23 10.92 24.30
CA GLY A 164 -3.47 11.27 23.67
C GLY A 164 -3.11 12.05 22.40
N CYS A 165 -3.73 11.70 21.28
CA CYS A 165 -3.69 12.50 20.07
C CYS A 165 -4.14 13.90 20.45
N GLY A 166 -3.19 14.79 20.69
CA GLY A 166 -3.45 16.19 21.00
C GLY A 166 -4.08 16.80 19.78
N GLN A 167 -5.17 17.48 20.01
CA GLN A 167 -5.80 18.41 19.08
C GLN A 167 -4.72 19.24 18.37
N TYR A 168 -4.70 19.16 17.05
CA TYR A 168 -4.09 20.17 16.20
C TYR A 168 -5.16 20.97 15.52
#